data_e0b6c602e01815ec377662f25c95041a
#
_entry.id   e0b6c602e01815ec377662f25c95041a
#
_cell.length_a   1.000
_cell.length_b   1.000
_cell.length_c   1.000
_cell.angle_alpha   90.00
_cell.angle_beta   90.00
_cell.angle_gamma   90.00
#
_symmetry.space_group_name_H-M   'P 1'
#
loop_
_entity.id
_entity.type
_entity.pdbx_description
1 polymer ?
#
loop_
_entity_poly.entity_id
_entity_poly.type
_entity_poly.pdbx_seq_one_letter_code
_entity_poly.pdbx_strand_id
1 'polypeptide(L)'
;VFEKESYRLLGAQIVGYDGVDKRIDVLATAIHAGLKATDLKDLDLAYAPPYSSAKDPVNMAGFMIDNISKGLKQWHLDDAAKLPMDGSVTLLDTRTVGEYSRGHIDGFKNIPVDELRERIGEIEAGKPVYVICQSGLRSYIATRILEGYGFEAYNFAGGFRFYDAVMNDRALIEKASLCGMDK
;
A
#
# COMPACT_ATOMS: atom_id res chain seq x y z
N VAL A 1 0.99 -13.23 -8.05
CA VAL A 1 2.31 -13.27 -8.74
C VAL A 1 2.09 -13.10 -10.22
N PHE A 2 2.88 -12.26 -10.86
CA PHE A 2 2.81 -12.02 -12.31
C PHE A 2 4.22 -11.79 -12.86
N GLU A 3 4.38 -12.01 -14.15
CA GLU A 3 5.61 -11.75 -14.89
C GLU A 3 5.80 -10.24 -15.07
N LYS A 4 6.99 -9.74 -14.76
CA LYS A 4 7.25 -8.29 -14.67
C LYS A 4 7.10 -7.56 -16.01
N GLU A 5 7.55 -8.15 -17.10
CA GLU A 5 7.56 -7.52 -18.42
C GLU A 5 6.21 -7.62 -19.13
N SER A 6 5.58 -8.79 -19.09
CA SER A 6 4.32 -9.07 -19.81
C SER A 6 3.07 -8.81 -18.98
N TYR A 7 3.21 -8.71 -17.65
CA TYR A 7 2.14 -8.69 -16.67
C TYR A 7 1.27 -9.96 -16.63
N ARG A 8 1.67 -11.05 -17.30
CA ARG A 8 0.94 -12.31 -17.31
C ARG A 8 0.80 -12.87 -15.89
N LEU A 9 -0.41 -13.25 -15.49
CA LEU A 9 -0.67 -13.90 -14.21
C LEU A 9 -0.01 -15.27 -14.16
N LEU A 10 0.72 -15.54 -13.07
CA LEU A 10 1.45 -16.79 -12.85
C LEU A 10 0.94 -17.56 -11.64
N GLY A 11 0.36 -16.87 -10.66
CA GLY A 11 -0.14 -17.48 -9.44
C GLY A 11 -0.86 -16.48 -8.56
N ALA A 12 -1.63 -17.00 -7.59
CA ALA A 12 -2.33 -16.19 -6.60
C ALA A 12 -2.41 -16.90 -5.28
N GLN A 13 -2.47 -16.11 -4.20
CA GLN A 13 -2.75 -16.57 -2.85
C GLN A 13 -3.67 -15.56 -2.18
N ILE A 14 -4.67 -16.04 -1.47
CA ILE A 14 -5.59 -15.21 -0.69
C ILE A 14 -5.64 -15.73 0.73
N VAL A 15 -5.59 -14.82 1.68
CA VAL A 15 -5.81 -15.09 3.11
C VAL A 15 -6.87 -14.12 3.61
N GLY A 16 -7.88 -14.61 4.30
CA GLY A 16 -8.98 -13.78 4.79
C GLY A 16 -10.03 -14.60 5.56
N TYR A 17 -11.03 -13.91 6.07
CA TYR A 17 -12.10 -14.52 6.87
C TYR A 17 -13.35 -14.85 6.05
N ASP A 18 -13.57 -14.18 4.91
CA ASP A 18 -14.78 -14.30 4.11
C ASP A 18 -14.52 -14.10 2.62
N GLY A 19 -15.25 -14.86 1.78
CA GLY A 19 -15.20 -14.73 0.33
C GLY A 19 -13.87 -15.08 -0.33
N VAL A 20 -13.00 -15.82 0.35
CA VAL A 20 -11.70 -16.28 -0.15
C VAL A 20 -11.86 -17.27 -1.29
N ASP A 21 -12.79 -18.23 -1.10
CA ASP A 21 -13.13 -19.28 -2.06
C ASP A 21 -13.57 -18.72 -3.42
N LYS A 22 -14.56 -17.82 -3.42
CA LYS A 22 -15.01 -17.15 -4.64
C LYS A 22 -13.87 -16.46 -5.40
N ARG A 23 -13.03 -15.74 -4.68
CA ARG A 23 -11.99 -14.91 -5.28
C ARG A 23 -10.82 -15.71 -5.81
N ILE A 24 -10.43 -16.78 -5.12
CA ILE A 24 -9.35 -17.65 -5.60
C ILE A 24 -9.77 -18.38 -6.89
N ASP A 25 -11.04 -18.76 -7.04
CA ASP A 25 -11.55 -19.38 -8.26
C ASP A 25 -11.56 -18.41 -9.45
N VAL A 26 -11.90 -17.14 -9.22
CA VAL A 26 -11.77 -16.09 -10.23
C VAL A 26 -10.31 -15.94 -10.69
N LEU A 27 -9.37 -15.92 -9.75
CA LEU A 27 -7.93 -15.79 -10.06
C LEU A 27 -7.40 -17.07 -10.76
N ALA A 28 -7.82 -18.25 -10.33
CA ALA A 28 -7.46 -19.51 -11.00
C ALA A 28 -7.96 -19.54 -12.45
N THR A 29 -9.18 -19.08 -12.67
CA THR A 29 -9.76 -18.94 -14.03
C THR A 29 -8.98 -17.93 -14.87
N ALA A 30 -8.62 -16.78 -14.30
CA ALA A 30 -7.84 -15.75 -14.97
C ALA A 30 -6.43 -16.26 -15.36
N ILE A 31 -5.77 -17.01 -14.47
CA ILE A 31 -4.49 -17.66 -14.74
C ILE A 31 -4.63 -18.68 -15.88
N HIS A 32 -5.63 -19.56 -15.82
CA HIS A 32 -5.91 -20.56 -16.85
C HIS A 32 -6.17 -19.91 -18.21
N ALA A 33 -6.92 -18.82 -18.25
CA ALA A 33 -7.22 -18.04 -19.45
C ALA A 33 -6.01 -17.23 -19.97
N GLY A 34 -4.91 -17.18 -19.26
CA GLY A 34 -3.71 -16.43 -19.64
C GLY A 34 -3.85 -14.91 -19.55
N LEU A 35 -4.73 -14.41 -18.68
CA LEU A 35 -4.95 -12.98 -18.50
C LEU A 35 -3.70 -12.31 -17.90
N LYS A 36 -3.57 -11.02 -18.18
CA LYS A 36 -2.62 -10.14 -17.50
C LYS A 36 -3.18 -9.69 -16.15
N ALA A 37 -2.30 -9.42 -15.22
CA ALA A 37 -2.68 -8.91 -13.91
C ALA A 37 -3.40 -7.54 -14.01
N THR A 38 -3.09 -6.75 -15.03
CA THR A 38 -3.79 -5.49 -15.34
C THR A 38 -5.21 -5.69 -15.85
N ASP A 39 -5.54 -6.84 -16.45
CA ASP A 39 -6.88 -7.11 -16.98
C ASP A 39 -7.90 -7.38 -15.86
N LEU A 40 -7.41 -7.74 -14.65
CA LEU A 40 -8.26 -7.99 -13.49
C LEU A 40 -9.15 -6.79 -13.14
N LYS A 41 -8.71 -5.56 -13.44
CA LYS A 41 -9.49 -4.33 -13.17
C LYS A 41 -10.77 -4.25 -14.04
N ASP A 42 -10.75 -4.89 -15.20
CA ASP A 42 -11.79 -4.80 -16.22
C ASP A 42 -12.78 -5.98 -16.13
N LEU A 43 -12.57 -6.92 -15.19
CA LEU A 43 -13.49 -8.02 -14.95
C LEU A 43 -14.82 -7.50 -14.40
N ASP A 44 -15.90 -7.78 -15.11
CA ASP A 44 -17.27 -7.47 -14.65
C ASP A 44 -17.77 -8.61 -13.76
N LEU A 45 -17.42 -8.55 -12.48
CA LEU A 45 -17.75 -9.59 -11.51
C LEU A 45 -19.16 -9.36 -10.94
N ALA A 46 -19.95 -10.43 -10.90
CA ALA A 46 -21.28 -10.37 -10.30
C ALA A 46 -21.21 -10.00 -8.83
N TYR A 47 -22.01 -9.01 -8.40
CA TYR A 47 -22.14 -8.62 -7.02
C TYR A 47 -23.58 -8.25 -6.64
N ALA A 48 -23.87 -8.36 -5.35
CA ALA A 48 -25.02 -7.72 -4.73
C ALA A 48 -24.62 -7.23 -3.34
N PRO A 49 -25.16 -6.10 -2.85
CA PRO A 49 -24.73 -5.48 -1.57
C PRO A 49 -24.58 -6.42 -0.38
N PRO A 50 -25.46 -7.44 -0.17
CA PRO A 50 -25.30 -8.38 0.93
C PRO A 50 -24.08 -9.31 0.83
N TYR A 51 -23.50 -9.48 -0.37
CA TYR A 51 -22.47 -10.50 -0.62
C TYR A 51 -21.12 -9.91 -1.02
N SER A 52 -21.10 -8.75 -1.66
CA SER A 52 -19.85 -8.11 -2.10
C SER A 52 -20.09 -6.65 -2.49
N SER A 53 -19.01 -5.93 -2.73
CA SER A 53 -19.04 -4.57 -3.28
C SER A 53 -18.81 -4.58 -4.79
N ALA A 54 -19.22 -3.50 -5.48
CA ALA A 54 -19.07 -3.33 -6.92
C ALA A 54 -17.59 -3.42 -7.37
N LYS A 55 -16.67 -2.95 -6.53
CA LYS A 55 -15.23 -3.15 -6.72
C LYS A 55 -14.75 -4.26 -5.81
N ASP A 56 -14.64 -5.45 -6.38
CA ASP A 56 -14.11 -6.61 -5.67
C ASP A 56 -12.60 -6.47 -5.40
N PRO A 57 -12.04 -7.08 -4.34
CA PRO A 57 -10.60 -7.15 -4.11
C PRO A 57 -9.78 -7.62 -5.32
N VAL A 58 -10.32 -8.49 -6.17
CA VAL A 58 -9.68 -8.91 -7.43
C VAL A 58 -9.52 -7.72 -8.38
N ASN A 59 -10.59 -6.92 -8.55
CA ASN A 59 -10.51 -5.69 -9.36
C ASN A 59 -9.53 -4.69 -8.74
N MET A 60 -9.55 -4.55 -7.41
CA MET A 60 -8.62 -3.64 -6.71
C MET A 60 -7.17 -4.03 -6.91
N ALA A 61 -6.85 -5.33 -6.91
CA ALA A 61 -5.50 -5.81 -7.25
C ALA A 61 -5.11 -5.42 -8.68
N GLY A 62 -6.03 -5.57 -9.64
CA GLY A 62 -5.86 -5.13 -11.02
C GLY A 62 -5.58 -3.62 -11.14
N PHE A 63 -6.35 -2.78 -10.44
CA PHE A 63 -6.12 -1.33 -10.41
C PHE A 63 -4.76 -0.97 -9.82
N MET A 64 -4.35 -1.62 -8.73
CA MET A 64 -3.04 -1.38 -8.12
C MET A 64 -1.90 -1.71 -9.09
N ILE A 65 -1.96 -2.87 -9.76
CA ILE A 65 -0.95 -3.30 -10.72
C ILE A 65 -0.94 -2.38 -11.95
N ASP A 66 -2.10 -1.96 -12.44
CA ASP A 66 -2.22 -1.00 -13.55
C ASP A 66 -1.59 0.35 -13.20
N ASN A 67 -1.78 0.84 -11.97
CA ASN A 67 -1.12 2.06 -11.51
C ASN A 67 0.41 1.92 -11.46
N ILE A 68 0.91 0.78 -10.99
CA ILE A 68 2.36 0.48 -10.96
C ILE A 68 2.91 0.43 -12.39
N SER A 69 2.19 -0.23 -13.32
CA SER A 69 2.58 -0.30 -14.73
C SER A 69 2.66 1.07 -15.41
N LYS A 70 1.89 2.04 -14.91
CA LYS A 70 1.86 3.44 -15.35
C LYS A 70 2.83 4.36 -14.60
N GLY A 71 3.72 3.77 -13.79
CA GLY A 71 4.81 4.50 -13.17
C GLY A 71 4.55 4.97 -11.73
N LEU A 72 3.47 4.52 -11.07
CA LEU A 72 3.30 4.77 -9.63
C LEU A 72 4.50 4.19 -8.87
N LYS A 73 5.24 5.05 -8.21
CA LYS A 73 6.38 4.65 -7.38
C LYS A 73 5.90 4.16 -6.02
N GLN A 74 6.50 3.08 -5.54
CA GLN A 74 6.19 2.50 -4.24
C GLN A 74 7.46 2.33 -3.40
N TRP A 75 7.28 2.33 -2.09
CA TRP A 75 8.27 1.86 -1.14
C TRP A 75 7.62 0.81 -0.22
N HIS A 76 8.45 -0.06 0.34
CA HIS A 76 8.00 -1.25 1.05
C HIS A 76 8.54 -1.28 2.48
N LEU A 77 8.06 -2.22 3.28
CA LEU A 77 8.46 -2.36 4.68
C LEU A 77 9.98 -2.53 4.85
N ASP A 78 10.62 -3.28 3.94
CA ASP A 78 12.07 -3.50 4.00
C ASP A 78 12.89 -2.24 3.69
N ASP A 79 12.24 -1.24 3.09
CA ASP A 79 12.84 0.07 2.86
C ASP A 79 12.72 0.98 4.09
N ALA A 80 11.76 0.70 5.00
CA ALA A 80 11.47 1.58 6.13
C ALA A 80 12.70 1.84 7.02
N ALA A 81 13.51 0.80 7.28
CA ALA A 81 14.74 0.93 8.06
C ALA A 81 15.89 1.63 7.31
N LYS A 82 15.74 1.86 6.00
CA LYS A 82 16.74 2.47 5.12
C LYS A 82 16.37 3.88 4.71
N LEU A 83 15.17 4.36 5.10
CA LEU A 83 14.74 5.72 4.76
C LEU A 83 15.70 6.73 5.41
N PRO A 84 16.20 7.71 4.64
CA PRO A 84 17.05 8.75 5.18
C PRO A 84 16.30 9.57 6.24
N MET A 85 16.91 9.72 7.42
CA MET A 85 16.40 10.55 8.53
C MET A 85 17.19 11.86 8.66
N ASP A 86 18.04 12.17 7.68
CA ASP A 86 18.94 13.33 7.65
C ASP A 86 18.33 14.58 6.98
N GLY A 87 17.04 14.49 6.62
CA GLY A 87 16.33 15.58 5.93
C GLY A 87 16.58 15.63 4.42
N SER A 88 17.26 14.66 3.82
CA SER A 88 17.43 14.58 2.37
C SER A 88 16.14 14.17 1.63
N VAL A 89 15.16 13.65 2.35
CA VAL A 89 13.83 13.29 1.87
C VAL A 89 12.74 13.88 2.77
N THR A 90 11.52 13.97 2.27
CA THR A 90 10.35 14.30 3.07
C THR A 90 9.61 13.01 3.43
N LEU A 91 9.39 12.77 4.73
CA LEU A 91 8.60 11.68 5.25
C LEU A 91 7.22 12.22 5.64
N LEU A 92 6.16 11.76 4.96
CA LEU A 92 4.82 12.34 5.05
C LEU A 92 3.78 11.31 5.48
N ASP A 93 3.12 11.55 6.62
CA ASP A 93 1.96 10.79 7.07
C ASP A 93 0.68 11.58 6.75
N THR A 94 -0.18 11.00 5.91
CA THR A 94 -1.41 11.63 5.43
C THR A 94 -2.67 11.18 6.16
N ARG A 95 -2.51 10.56 7.33
CA ARG A 95 -3.61 10.22 8.23
C ARG A 95 -4.15 11.45 8.94
N THR A 96 -5.31 11.31 9.57
CA THR A 96 -5.85 12.37 10.43
C THR A 96 -4.92 12.61 11.62
N VAL A 97 -4.98 13.81 12.21
CA VAL A 97 -4.22 14.16 13.41
C VAL A 97 -4.48 13.16 14.55
N GLY A 98 -5.73 12.73 14.72
CA GLY A 98 -6.09 11.76 15.76
C GLY A 98 -5.54 10.34 15.50
N GLU A 99 -5.39 9.90 14.24
CA GLU A 99 -4.71 8.64 13.93
C GLU A 99 -3.22 8.74 14.19
N TYR A 100 -2.60 9.82 13.77
CA TYR A 100 -1.18 10.09 13.95
C TYR A 100 -0.78 10.17 15.43
N SER A 101 -1.57 10.85 16.26
CA SER A 101 -1.30 10.99 17.69
C SER A 101 -1.38 9.68 18.49
N ARG A 102 -2.11 8.68 18.00
CA ARG A 102 -2.19 7.35 18.63
C ARG A 102 -0.99 6.45 18.33
N GLY A 103 -0.19 6.81 17.35
CA GLY A 103 1.03 6.10 16.95
C GLY A 103 1.40 6.48 15.51
N HIS A 104 2.68 6.67 15.26
CA HIS A 104 3.22 7.03 13.95
C HIS A 104 4.64 6.49 13.81
N ILE A 105 5.21 6.58 12.62
CA ILE A 105 6.62 6.28 12.38
C ILE A 105 7.42 7.55 12.69
N ASP A 106 8.45 7.42 13.51
CA ASP A 106 9.31 8.55 13.87
C ASP A 106 9.87 9.24 12.61
N GLY A 107 9.95 10.56 12.67
CA GLY A 107 10.44 11.40 11.57
C GLY A 107 9.40 11.74 10.50
N PHE A 108 8.22 11.13 10.52
CA PHE A 108 7.14 11.46 9.60
C PHE A 108 6.39 12.73 10.06
N LYS A 109 6.28 13.73 9.16
CA LYS A 109 5.44 14.91 9.36
C LYS A 109 3.99 14.57 9.03
N ASN A 110 3.05 15.01 9.86
CA ASN A 110 1.63 14.80 9.60
C ASN A 110 1.01 15.97 8.81
N ILE A 111 0.50 15.68 7.64
CA ILE A 111 -0.40 16.55 6.87
C ILE A 111 -1.54 15.68 6.36
N PRO A 112 -2.75 15.78 6.93
CA PRO A 112 -3.91 15.04 6.46
C PRO A 112 -4.15 15.22 4.97
N VAL A 113 -4.55 14.15 4.26
CA VAL A 113 -4.70 14.19 2.80
C VAL A 113 -5.67 15.28 2.35
N ASP A 114 -6.70 15.57 3.17
CA ASP A 114 -7.71 16.59 2.87
C ASP A 114 -7.15 18.02 2.93
N GLU A 115 -6.11 18.24 3.74
CA GLU A 115 -5.42 19.54 3.89
C GLU A 115 -4.21 19.67 2.94
N LEU A 116 -3.78 18.58 2.28
CA LEU A 116 -2.51 18.52 1.56
C LEU A 116 -2.38 19.59 0.48
N ARG A 117 -3.46 19.88 -0.28
CA ARG A 117 -3.42 20.89 -1.35
C ARG A 117 -3.21 22.30 -0.81
N GLU A 118 -3.82 22.62 0.33
CA GLU A 118 -3.70 23.95 0.96
C GLU A 118 -2.32 24.10 1.63
N ARG A 119 -1.75 22.99 2.09
CA ARG A 119 -0.48 22.96 2.82
C ARG A 119 0.69 22.46 1.97
N ILE A 120 0.55 22.42 0.65
CA ILE A 120 1.58 21.93 -0.27
C ILE A 120 2.90 22.69 -0.13
N GLY A 121 2.84 23.99 0.19
CA GLY A 121 4.00 24.84 0.43
C GLY A 121 4.82 24.47 1.67
N GLU A 122 4.33 23.59 2.54
CA GLU A 122 5.08 23.08 3.68
C GLU A 122 6.00 21.90 3.30
N ILE A 123 5.89 21.40 2.07
CA ILE A 123 6.72 20.31 1.54
C ILE A 123 7.86 20.93 0.74
N GLU A 124 9.08 20.57 1.10
CA GLU A 124 10.27 21.14 0.47
C GLU A 124 10.42 20.63 -0.97
N ALA A 125 10.49 21.56 -1.91
CA ALA A 125 10.65 21.23 -3.33
C ALA A 125 12.03 20.59 -3.61
N GLY A 126 12.08 19.70 -4.59
CA GLY A 126 13.32 19.05 -5.03
C GLY A 126 13.75 17.85 -4.18
N LYS A 127 13.02 17.53 -3.11
CA LYS A 127 13.26 16.31 -2.31
C LYS A 127 12.22 15.23 -2.65
N PRO A 128 12.64 13.95 -2.70
CA PRO A 128 11.69 12.82 -2.76
C PRO A 128 10.77 12.81 -1.54
N VAL A 129 9.49 12.47 -1.76
CA VAL A 129 8.46 12.42 -0.71
C VAL A 129 8.00 10.98 -0.51
N TYR A 130 8.24 10.42 0.66
CA TYR A 130 7.78 9.09 1.06
C TYR A 130 6.49 9.21 1.86
N VAL A 131 5.41 8.68 1.29
CA VAL A 131 4.05 8.92 1.80
C VAL A 131 3.48 7.66 2.42
N ILE A 132 2.88 7.80 3.62
CA ILE A 132 2.15 6.75 4.31
C ILE A 132 0.74 7.20 4.69
N CYS A 133 -0.18 6.25 4.77
CA CYS A 133 -1.46 6.42 5.44
C CYS A 133 -1.84 5.14 6.20
N GLN A 134 -3.11 4.98 6.61
CA GLN A 134 -3.53 3.81 7.39
C GLN A 134 -3.48 2.49 6.61
N SER A 135 -3.89 2.47 5.33
CA SER A 135 -4.07 1.24 4.53
C SER A 135 -3.59 1.33 3.07
N GLY A 136 -3.04 2.48 2.64
CA GLY A 136 -2.51 2.69 1.29
C GLY A 136 -3.35 3.56 0.36
N LEU A 137 -4.66 3.74 0.58
CA LEU A 137 -5.51 4.52 -0.33
C LEU A 137 -5.28 6.04 -0.23
N ARG A 138 -5.30 6.60 0.99
CA ARG A 138 -5.06 8.04 1.18
C ARG A 138 -3.66 8.45 0.75
N SER A 139 -2.65 7.60 1.03
CA SER A 139 -1.28 7.85 0.59
C SER A 139 -1.15 7.74 -0.94
N TYR A 140 -1.89 6.85 -1.61
CA TYR A 140 -1.99 6.83 -3.06
C TYR A 140 -2.55 8.16 -3.61
N ILE A 141 -3.67 8.65 -3.04
CA ILE A 141 -4.27 9.93 -3.43
C ILE A 141 -3.27 11.08 -3.22
N ALA A 142 -2.60 11.10 -2.06
CA ALA A 142 -1.59 12.09 -1.74
C ALA A 142 -0.40 12.04 -2.73
N THR A 143 0.08 10.84 -3.08
CA THR A 143 1.14 10.67 -4.08
C THR A 143 0.70 11.27 -5.43
N ARG A 144 -0.53 11.02 -5.88
CA ARG A 144 -1.05 11.60 -7.13
C ARG A 144 -1.19 13.12 -7.06
N ILE A 145 -1.57 13.67 -5.91
CA ILE A 145 -1.58 15.13 -5.69
C ILE A 145 -0.16 15.68 -5.81
N LEU A 146 0.79 15.09 -5.08
CA LEU A 146 2.19 15.53 -5.08
C LEU A 146 2.83 15.48 -6.48
N GLU A 147 2.61 14.39 -7.22
CA GLU A 147 3.04 14.26 -8.61
C GLU A 147 2.46 15.38 -9.50
N GLY A 148 1.18 15.74 -9.29
CA GLY A 148 0.53 16.85 -9.99
C GLY A 148 1.16 18.22 -9.70
N TYR A 149 1.83 18.38 -8.56
CA TYR A 149 2.62 19.56 -8.20
C TYR A 149 4.11 19.43 -8.54
N GLY A 150 4.51 18.36 -9.23
CA GLY A 150 5.89 18.16 -9.69
C GLY A 150 6.83 17.51 -8.66
N PHE A 151 6.32 16.98 -7.57
CA PHE A 151 7.13 16.23 -6.62
C PHE A 151 7.39 14.80 -7.09
N GLU A 152 8.56 14.28 -6.77
CA GLU A 152 8.84 12.85 -6.83
C GLU A 152 8.27 12.20 -5.57
N ALA A 153 7.20 11.39 -5.71
CA ALA A 153 6.50 10.84 -4.57
C ALA A 153 6.39 9.30 -4.62
N TYR A 154 6.47 8.67 -3.46
CA TYR A 154 6.48 7.22 -3.28
C TYR A 154 5.37 6.81 -2.30
N ASN A 155 4.46 5.93 -2.74
CA ASN A 155 3.38 5.41 -1.91
C ASN A 155 3.83 4.19 -1.10
N PHE A 156 3.55 4.15 0.21
CA PHE A 156 3.81 2.96 1.02
C PHE A 156 2.87 1.80 0.68
N ALA A 157 3.43 0.68 0.27
CA ALA A 157 2.68 -0.54 0.01
C ALA A 157 2.32 -1.26 1.32
N GLY A 158 1.09 -1.05 1.81
CA GLY A 158 0.57 -1.72 3.02
C GLY A 158 -0.01 -0.79 4.10
N GLY A 159 0.45 0.45 4.17
CA GLY A 159 0.00 1.43 5.16
C GLY A 159 0.50 1.19 6.59
N PHE A 160 0.23 2.14 7.48
CA PHE A 160 0.69 2.11 8.88
C PHE A 160 0.18 0.89 9.64
N ARG A 161 -1.04 0.42 9.36
CA ARG A 161 -1.59 -0.77 10.01
C ARG A 161 -0.73 -2.02 9.76
N PHE A 162 -0.22 -2.18 8.55
CA PHE A 162 0.66 -3.29 8.21
C PHE A 162 2.04 -3.11 8.86
N TYR A 163 2.61 -1.91 8.77
CA TYR A 163 3.87 -1.57 9.41
C TYR A 163 3.85 -1.87 10.91
N ASP A 164 2.84 -1.33 11.62
CA ASP A 164 2.68 -1.49 13.06
C ASP A 164 2.53 -2.95 13.48
N ALA A 165 1.70 -3.73 12.76
CA ALA A 165 1.53 -5.16 13.03
C ALA A 165 2.85 -5.93 12.91
N VAL A 166 3.63 -5.70 11.86
CA VAL A 166 4.91 -6.41 11.67
C VAL A 166 5.97 -5.95 12.69
N MET A 167 6.01 -4.66 13.02
CA MET A 167 6.98 -4.16 14.02
C MET A 167 6.66 -4.68 15.41
N ASN A 168 5.39 -4.80 15.78
CA ASN A 168 4.95 -5.41 17.03
C ASN A 168 5.31 -6.91 17.08
N ASP A 169 5.09 -7.67 16.01
CA ASP A 169 5.49 -9.06 15.91
C ASP A 169 7.01 -9.25 16.07
N ARG A 170 7.80 -8.42 15.38
CA ARG A 170 9.27 -8.45 15.49
C ARG A 170 9.73 -8.20 16.92
N ALA A 171 9.13 -7.21 17.60
CA ALA A 171 9.45 -6.91 19.00
C ALA A 171 9.08 -8.06 19.95
N LEU A 172 7.98 -8.78 19.69
CA LEU A 172 7.59 -9.96 20.48
C LEU A 172 8.56 -11.12 20.27
N ILE A 173 8.98 -11.38 19.03
CA ILE A 173 9.96 -12.42 18.69
C ILE A 173 11.29 -12.13 19.38
N GLU A 174 11.77 -10.88 19.31
CA GLU A 174 13.01 -10.47 19.97
C GLU A 174 12.96 -10.68 21.50
N LYS A 175 11.84 -10.30 22.14
CA LYS A 175 11.62 -10.57 23.57
C LYS A 175 11.60 -12.06 23.90
N ALA A 176 10.96 -12.89 23.07
CA ALA A 176 10.92 -14.34 23.26
C ALA A 176 12.32 -14.96 23.15
N SER A 177 13.10 -14.53 22.16
CA SER A 177 14.50 -14.95 21.98
C SER A 177 15.37 -14.61 23.19
N LEU A 178 15.26 -13.37 23.70
CA LEU A 178 15.97 -12.93 24.90
C LEU A 178 15.57 -13.71 26.17
N CYS A 179 14.34 -14.24 26.23
CA CYS A 179 13.86 -15.08 27.33
C CYS A 179 14.24 -16.56 27.19
N GLY A 180 14.98 -16.97 26.14
CA GLY A 180 15.44 -18.37 25.96
C GLY A 180 14.31 -19.34 25.61
N MET A 181 13.22 -18.85 25.01
CA MET A 181 12.10 -19.69 24.54
C MET A 181 12.34 -20.32 23.16
N ASP A 182 13.50 -20.10 22.55
CA ASP A 182 13.94 -20.74 21.31
C ASP A 182 14.50 -22.14 21.58
N LYS A 183 13.61 -23.08 21.99
CA LYS A 183 13.94 -24.51 22.02
C LYS A 183 12.79 -25.36 21.52
#